data_4c9bdc08a08a792017e1e50a2f72be30
#
_entry.id   4c9bdc08a08a792017e1e50a2f72be30
#
_cell.length_a   1.000
_cell.length_b   1.000
_cell.length_c   1.000
_cell.angle_alpha   90.00
_cell.angle_beta   90.00
_cell.angle_gamma   90.00
#
_symmetry.space_group_name_H-M   'P 1'
#
loop_
_entity.id
_entity.type
_entity.pdbx_description
1 polymer ?
#
loop_
_entity_poly.entity_id
_entity_poly.type
_entity_poly.pdbx_seq_one_letter_code
_entity_poly.pdbx_strand_id
1 'polypeptide(L)'
;MNRPAFERFAPTVRPGGLLVCDGLAGIGADEAPAGVRLAVVPATGLAEKLGVPRAANTVMLAALHHLNATGLTRENLLAALDASFARKPKLIPVNRRVFDEASVWCTVHLGAARG
;
A
#
# COMPACT_ATOMS: atom_id res chain seq x y z
N MET A 1 5.31 -3.81 -4.40
CA MET A 1 6.16 -4.92 -4.86
C MET A 1 6.31 -4.81 -6.38
N ASN A 2 7.50 -4.94 -6.90
CA ASN A 2 7.76 -4.95 -8.34
C ASN A 2 7.68 -6.38 -8.89
N ARG A 3 7.75 -6.53 -10.23
CA ARG A 3 7.62 -7.85 -10.85
C ARG A 3 8.71 -8.85 -10.43
N PRO A 4 10.02 -8.50 -10.41
CA PRO A 4 11.03 -9.45 -9.94
C PRO A 4 10.79 -9.94 -8.52
N ALA A 5 10.40 -9.05 -7.61
CA ALA A 5 10.06 -9.44 -6.24
C ALA A 5 8.81 -10.31 -6.21
N PHE A 6 7.81 -10.00 -7.04
CA PHE A 6 6.62 -10.82 -7.15
C PHE A 6 6.96 -12.25 -7.58
N GLU A 7 7.73 -12.40 -8.66
CA GLU A 7 8.11 -13.72 -9.17
C GLU A 7 8.88 -14.54 -8.14
N ARG A 8 9.71 -13.88 -7.33
CA ARG A 8 10.50 -14.53 -6.29
C ARG A 8 9.68 -14.92 -5.08
N PHE A 9 8.79 -14.06 -4.61
CA PHE A 9 8.13 -14.23 -3.31
C PHE A 9 6.68 -14.71 -3.38
N ALA A 10 5.97 -14.49 -4.48
CA ALA A 10 4.58 -14.92 -4.60
C ALA A 10 4.39 -16.41 -4.32
N PRO A 11 5.26 -17.32 -4.82
CA PRO A 11 5.10 -18.74 -4.53
C PRO A 11 5.24 -19.12 -3.06
N THR A 12 5.83 -18.24 -2.24
CA THR A 12 6.02 -18.48 -0.80
C THR A 12 4.84 -18.03 0.04
N VAL A 13 3.89 -17.29 -0.53
CA VAL A 13 2.73 -16.80 0.20
C VAL A 13 1.74 -17.96 0.43
N ARG A 14 1.33 -18.15 1.66
CA ARG A 14 0.41 -19.23 2.02
C ARG A 14 -1.00 -18.95 1.50
N PRO A 15 -1.80 -19.99 1.21
CA PRO A 15 -3.23 -19.80 0.93
C PRO A 15 -3.89 -18.98 2.03
N GLY A 16 -4.76 -18.06 1.64
CA GLY A 16 -5.36 -17.09 2.55
C GLY A 16 -4.53 -15.83 2.78
N GLY A 17 -3.29 -15.82 2.28
CA GLY A 17 -2.42 -14.65 2.35
C GLY A 17 -2.81 -13.53 1.37
N LEU A 18 -2.06 -12.45 1.43
CA LEU A 18 -2.30 -11.25 0.64
C LEU A 18 -1.01 -10.77 -0.01
N LEU A 19 -1.10 -10.47 -1.30
CA LEU A 19 -0.05 -9.77 -2.04
C LEU A 19 -0.56 -8.39 -2.44
N VAL A 20 0.23 -7.37 -2.17
CA VAL A 20 -0.08 -6.00 -2.60
C VAL A 20 1.03 -5.54 -3.55
N CYS A 21 0.63 -5.15 -4.74
CA CYS A 21 1.56 -4.78 -5.80
C CYS A 21 1.29 -3.37 -6.31
N ASP A 22 2.37 -2.67 -6.69
CA ASP A 22 2.23 -1.42 -7.43
C ASP A 22 1.74 -1.74 -8.86
N GLY A 23 0.82 -0.93 -9.38
CA GLY A 23 0.32 -1.08 -10.74
C GLY A 23 1.41 -1.08 -11.80
N LEU A 24 2.53 -0.42 -11.56
CA LEU A 24 3.68 -0.42 -12.48
C LEU A 24 4.35 -1.79 -12.61
N ALA A 25 4.13 -2.70 -11.67
CA ALA A 25 4.68 -4.06 -11.77
C ALA A 25 4.05 -4.87 -12.90
N GLY A 26 2.89 -4.46 -13.41
CA GLY A 26 2.22 -5.12 -14.51
C GLY A 26 1.70 -6.52 -14.19
N ILE A 27 1.39 -6.78 -12.92
CA ILE A 27 0.95 -8.08 -12.45
C ILE A 27 -0.58 -8.15 -12.53
N GLY A 28 -1.09 -9.16 -13.23
CA GLY A 28 -2.53 -9.40 -13.35
C GLY A 28 -3.08 -10.26 -12.21
N ALA A 29 -4.38 -10.16 -11.99
CA ALA A 29 -5.05 -10.90 -10.92
C ALA A 29 -4.92 -12.42 -11.06
N ASP A 30 -4.78 -12.91 -12.29
CA ASP A 30 -4.60 -14.33 -12.61
C ASP A 30 -3.20 -14.86 -12.26
N GLU A 31 -2.24 -13.98 -11.99
CA GLU A 31 -0.87 -14.37 -11.64
C GLU A 31 -0.72 -14.71 -10.16
N ALA A 32 -1.71 -14.41 -9.32
CA ALA A 32 -1.64 -14.75 -7.90
C ALA A 32 -1.70 -16.26 -7.70
N PRO A 33 -0.90 -16.81 -6.77
CA PRO A 33 -1.01 -18.23 -6.42
C PRO A 33 -2.43 -18.57 -5.93
N ALA A 34 -2.82 -19.84 -6.09
CA ALA A 34 -4.14 -20.31 -5.67
C ALA A 34 -4.37 -19.99 -4.19
N GLY A 35 -5.55 -19.43 -3.88
CA GLY A 35 -5.93 -19.09 -2.51
C GLY A 35 -5.27 -17.82 -1.96
N VAL A 36 -4.45 -17.12 -2.75
CA VAL A 36 -3.79 -15.88 -2.35
C VAL A 36 -4.55 -14.70 -2.96
N ARG A 37 -4.87 -13.70 -2.12
CA ARG A 37 -5.51 -12.48 -2.58
C ARG A 37 -4.44 -11.55 -3.18
N LEU A 38 -4.77 -10.93 -4.29
CA LEU A 38 -3.92 -9.92 -4.93
C LEU A 38 -4.64 -8.58 -4.93
N ALA A 39 -3.98 -7.56 -4.41
CA ALA A 39 -4.43 -6.17 -4.53
C ALA A 39 -3.40 -5.40 -5.35
N VAL A 40 -3.86 -4.75 -6.42
CA VAL A 40 -3.02 -3.91 -7.25
C VAL A 40 -3.38 -2.45 -6.95
N VAL A 41 -2.38 -1.68 -6.51
CA VAL A 41 -2.55 -0.29 -6.12
C VAL A 41 -1.61 0.55 -6.97
N PRO A 42 -2.08 1.61 -7.64
CA PRO A 42 -1.20 2.47 -8.44
C PRO A 42 -0.39 3.41 -7.54
N ALA A 43 0.47 2.84 -6.68
CA ALA A 43 1.16 3.57 -5.63
C ALA A 43 2.07 4.66 -6.20
N THR A 44 2.89 4.33 -7.18
CA THR A 44 3.77 5.31 -7.82
C THR A 44 2.96 6.38 -8.54
N GLY A 45 1.95 5.97 -9.30
CA GLY A 45 1.09 6.91 -10.03
C GLY A 45 0.32 7.84 -9.11
N LEU A 46 -0.21 7.35 -7.99
CA LEU A 46 -0.90 8.19 -7.01
C LEU A 46 0.06 9.18 -6.36
N ALA A 47 1.25 8.74 -5.98
CA ALA A 47 2.25 9.62 -5.38
C ALA A 47 2.65 10.74 -6.34
N GLU A 48 2.85 10.43 -7.61
CA GLU A 48 3.15 11.42 -8.65
C GLU A 48 1.99 12.40 -8.84
N LYS A 49 0.76 11.89 -8.91
CA LYS A 49 -0.43 12.73 -9.06
C LYS A 49 -0.60 13.72 -7.90
N LEU A 50 -0.23 13.31 -6.69
CA LEU A 50 -0.28 14.15 -5.50
C LEU A 50 0.93 15.09 -5.39
N GLY A 51 1.87 15.03 -6.33
CA GLY A 51 3.06 15.86 -6.33
C GLY A 51 4.16 15.39 -5.39
N VAL A 52 4.10 14.16 -4.92
CA VAL A 52 5.07 13.60 -3.96
C VAL A 52 5.57 12.24 -4.47
N PRO A 53 6.38 12.20 -5.54
CA PRO A 53 6.76 10.91 -6.17
C PRO A 53 7.42 9.91 -5.22
N ARG A 54 8.13 10.40 -4.18
CA ARG A 54 8.81 9.55 -3.21
C ARG A 54 7.88 8.93 -2.16
N ALA A 55 6.60 9.28 -2.18
CA ALA A 55 5.64 8.82 -1.19
C ALA A 55 4.90 7.53 -1.60
N ALA A 56 5.37 6.80 -2.60
CA ALA A 56 4.75 5.55 -3.02
C ALA A 56 4.63 4.55 -1.87
N ASN A 57 5.64 4.48 -1.00
CA ASN A 57 5.59 3.60 0.18
C ASN A 57 4.47 3.98 1.14
N THR A 58 4.19 5.28 1.29
CA THR A 58 3.08 5.76 2.12
C THR A 58 1.74 5.33 1.53
N VAL A 59 1.59 5.38 0.21
CA VAL A 59 0.39 4.87 -0.48
C VAL A 59 0.21 3.38 -0.21
N MET A 60 1.28 2.59 -0.32
CA MET A 60 1.23 1.15 -0.04
C MET A 60 0.85 0.87 1.42
N LEU A 61 1.37 1.65 2.35
CA LEU A 61 1.02 1.52 3.76
C LEU A 61 -0.48 1.76 4.00
N ALA A 62 -1.04 2.78 3.35
CA ALA A 62 -2.48 3.06 3.42
C ALA A 62 -3.31 1.89 2.86
N ALA A 63 -2.85 1.29 1.76
CA ALA A 63 -3.51 0.13 1.16
C ALA A 63 -3.47 -1.07 2.10
N LEU A 64 -2.33 -1.36 2.70
CA LEU A 64 -2.20 -2.45 3.67
C LEU A 64 -3.10 -2.24 4.88
N HIS A 65 -3.20 -1.02 5.38
CA HIS A 65 -4.10 -0.69 6.48
C HIS A 65 -5.56 -0.89 6.06
N HIS A 66 -5.94 -0.40 4.88
CA HIS A 66 -7.30 -0.55 4.35
C HIS A 66 -7.70 -2.03 4.27
N LEU A 67 -6.77 -2.90 3.90
CA LEU A 67 -7.00 -4.34 3.78
C LEU A 67 -6.85 -5.09 5.10
N ASN A 68 -6.67 -4.39 6.20
CA ASN A 68 -6.47 -4.96 7.56
C ASN A 68 -5.27 -5.89 7.66
N ALA A 69 -4.22 -5.59 6.89
CA ALA A 69 -3.03 -6.43 6.84
C ALA A 69 -1.94 -6.03 7.85
N THR A 70 -2.08 -4.89 8.53
CA THR A 70 -1.06 -4.37 9.44
C THR A 70 -1.29 -4.79 10.89
N GLY A 71 -2.54 -5.07 11.27
CA GLY A 71 -2.90 -5.30 12.67
C GLY A 71 -2.83 -4.04 13.54
N LEU A 72 -2.58 -2.88 12.97
CA LEU A 72 -2.42 -1.62 13.68
C LEU A 72 -3.61 -0.70 13.42
N THR A 73 -3.91 0.16 14.39
CA THR A 73 -4.91 1.22 14.18
C THR A 73 -4.34 2.30 13.28
N ARG A 74 -5.23 3.09 12.67
CA ARG A 74 -4.83 4.24 11.87
C ARG A 74 -3.95 5.20 12.69
N GLU A 75 -4.32 5.45 13.94
CA GLU A 75 -3.57 6.34 14.82
C GLU A 75 -2.15 5.84 15.08
N ASN A 76 -2.00 4.55 15.34
CA ASN A 76 -0.68 3.94 15.56
C ASN A 76 0.16 3.98 14.28
N LEU A 77 -0.45 3.75 13.12
CA LEU A 77 0.24 3.84 11.85
C LEU A 77 0.71 5.27 11.56
N LEU A 78 -0.14 6.28 11.79
CA LEU A 78 0.24 7.67 11.58
C LEU A 78 1.33 8.09 12.55
N ALA A 79 1.30 7.63 13.79
CA ALA A 79 2.37 7.90 14.76
C ALA A 79 3.70 7.30 14.31
N ALA A 80 3.68 6.07 13.79
CA ALA A 80 4.88 5.44 13.25
C ALA A 80 5.40 6.16 12.00
N LEU A 81 4.49 6.60 11.15
CA LEU A 81 4.83 7.40 9.96
C LEU A 81 5.52 8.71 10.35
N ASP A 82 4.94 9.42 11.32
CA ASP A 82 5.54 10.67 11.84
C ASP A 82 6.94 10.41 12.41
N ALA A 83 7.10 9.33 13.16
CA ALA A 83 8.39 8.97 13.75
C ALA A 83 9.45 8.68 12.68
N SER A 84 9.06 8.07 11.55
CA SER A 84 9.98 7.80 10.45
C SER A 84 10.49 9.07 9.76
N PHE A 85 9.77 10.17 9.89
CA PHE A 85 10.16 11.48 9.33
C PHE A 85 10.64 12.49 10.39
N ALA A 86 10.98 12.01 11.59
CA ALA A 86 11.39 12.90 12.69
C ALA A 86 12.58 13.79 12.32
N ARG A 87 13.49 13.29 11.47
CA ARG A 87 14.64 14.06 10.98
C ARG A 87 14.30 15.05 9.87
N LYS A 88 13.14 14.91 9.25
CA LYS A 88 12.64 15.78 8.18
C LYS A 88 11.18 16.13 8.45
N PRO A 89 10.90 16.90 9.51
CA PRO A 89 9.53 17.14 9.94
C PRO A 89 8.66 17.83 8.91
N LYS A 90 9.25 18.50 7.93
CA LYS A 90 8.50 19.10 6.82
C LYS A 90 7.78 18.05 5.96
N LEU A 91 8.22 16.79 5.98
CA LEU A 91 7.61 15.71 5.23
C LEU A 91 6.41 15.11 5.96
N ILE A 92 6.22 15.40 7.24
CA ILE A 92 5.12 14.80 8.02
C ILE A 92 3.75 15.21 7.48
N PRO A 93 3.41 16.50 7.33
CA PRO A 93 2.10 16.88 6.82
C PRO A 93 1.83 16.35 5.41
N VAL A 94 2.85 16.35 4.57
CA VAL A 94 2.76 15.88 3.19
C VAL A 94 2.44 14.38 3.15
N ASN A 95 3.15 13.59 3.94
CA ASN A 95 2.94 12.15 3.97
C ASN A 95 1.61 11.77 4.64
N ARG A 96 1.16 12.50 5.62
CA ARG A 96 -0.18 12.32 6.19
C ARG A 96 -1.25 12.59 5.14
N ARG A 97 -1.09 13.62 4.34
CA ARG A 97 -2.01 13.92 3.24
C ARG A 97 -2.01 12.78 2.22
N VAL A 98 -0.85 12.28 1.84
CA VAL A 98 -0.74 11.15 0.91
C VAL A 98 -1.44 9.93 1.48
N PHE A 99 -1.24 9.63 2.76
CA PHE A 99 -1.92 8.52 3.42
C PHE A 99 -3.45 8.67 3.35
N ASP A 100 -3.97 9.85 3.67
CA ASP A 100 -5.41 10.11 3.65
C ASP A 100 -5.99 10.00 2.23
N GLU A 101 -5.34 10.59 1.24
CA GLU A 101 -5.78 10.52 -0.15
C GLU A 101 -5.73 9.07 -0.68
N ALA A 102 -4.69 8.33 -0.33
CA ALA A 102 -4.59 6.91 -0.68
C ALA A 102 -5.69 6.08 -0.01
N SER A 103 -6.03 6.40 1.23
CA SER A 103 -7.13 5.73 1.95
C SER A 103 -8.47 5.96 1.26
N VAL A 104 -8.73 7.19 0.78
CA VAL A 104 -9.92 7.50 -0.01
C VAL A 104 -9.92 6.70 -1.30
N TRP A 105 -8.80 6.66 -2.01
CA TRP A 105 -8.68 5.88 -3.24
C TRP A 105 -9.01 4.40 -2.98
N CYS A 106 -8.47 3.83 -1.91
CA CYS A 106 -8.72 2.44 -1.55
C CYS A 106 -10.21 2.18 -1.26
N THR A 107 -10.88 3.10 -0.57
CA THR A 107 -12.31 2.99 -0.29
C THR A 107 -13.12 2.96 -1.58
N VAL A 108 -12.76 3.78 -2.55
CA VAL A 108 -13.46 3.87 -3.84
C VAL A 108 -13.19 2.66 -4.73
N HIS A 109 -11.94 2.20 -4.81
CA HIS A 109 -11.51 1.21 -5.79
C HIS A 109 -11.36 -0.22 -5.26
N LEU A 110 -11.07 -0.36 -3.95
CA LEU A 110 -10.93 -1.67 -3.31
C LEU A 110 -12.16 -2.06 -2.48
N GLY A 111 -13.15 -1.18 -2.40
CA GLY A 111 -14.35 -1.39 -1.61
C GLY A 111 -14.12 -1.17 -0.12
N ALA A 112 -15.10 -1.58 0.70
CA ALA A 112 -15.00 -1.43 2.15
C ALA A 112 -13.87 -2.29 2.71
N ALA A 113 -13.23 -1.79 3.80
CA ALA A 113 -12.23 -2.56 4.50
C ALA A 113 -12.82 -3.88 5.01
N ARG A 114 -12.05 -4.95 4.91
CA ARG A 114 -12.48 -6.27 5.35
C ARG A 114 -11.77 -6.64 6.64
N GLY A 115 -12.58 -6.95 7.62
CA GLY A 115 -12.09 -7.47 8.88
C GLY A 115 -11.59 -8.90 8.77
#